data_395637268a06ebe9a79e48817825d2ea
#
_entry.id   395637268a06ebe9a79e48817825d2ea
#
_cell.length_a   1.000
_cell.length_b   1.000
_cell.length_c   1.000
_cell.angle_alpha   90.00
_cell.angle_beta   90.00
_cell.angle_gamma   90.00
#
_symmetry.space_group_name_H-M   'P 1'
#
loop_
_entity.id
_entity.type
_entity.pdbx_description
1 polymer ?
#
loop_
_entity_poly.entity_id
_entity_poly.type
_entity_poly.pdbx_seq_one_letter_code
_entity_poly.pdbx_strand_id
1 'polypeptide(L)'
;MRLFVSVDLPDGLADAVAAVQDRFADADGLRYTDPGQAHVTLQFLGDVPESRADDLGDALESAVRATDVAPFDASFEGLGVFPSLEYISVVWLGVGDGSEELAALHDAVERQFVAEEGFEPEDHDFTPHVTLARMEHAGGKQLVQNVVEREHPEVGTARVEAVRLTESTLTDDGPVYETVRTVRL
;
A
#
# COMPACT_ATOMS: atom_id res chain seq x y z
N MET A 1 4.19 -17.94 6.49
CA MET A 1 4.58 -16.54 6.18
C MET A 1 3.35 -15.72 5.80
N ARG A 2 3.33 -14.44 6.10
CA ARG A 2 2.23 -13.55 5.73
C ARG A 2 2.64 -12.68 4.56
N LEU A 3 1.97 -12.84 3.43
CA LEU A 3 2.37 -12.24 2.17
C LEU A 3 1.39 -11.19 1.66
N PHE A 4 1.94 -10.24 0.89
CA PHE A 4 1.18 -9.28 0.10
C PHE A 4 1.98 -8.87 -1.14
N VAL A 5 1.28 -8.34 -2.13
CA VAL A 5 1.88 -7.78 -3.35
C VAL A 5 1.93 -6.27 -3.23
N SER A 6 3.08 -5.66 -3.48
CA SER A 6 3.32 -4.23 -3.27
C SER A 6 4.12 -3.56 -4.38
N VAL A 7 3.98 -2.23 -4.41
CA VAL A 7 4.89 -1.29 -5.07
C VAL A 7 5.48 -0.40 -3.98
N ASP A 8 6.78 -0.45 -3.79
CA ASP A 8 7.45 0.29 -2.73
C ASP A 8 7.79 1.71 -3.17
N LEU A 9 7.67 2.66 -2.23
CA LEU A 9 8.21 4.00 -2.44
C LEU A 9 9.73 3.99 -2.26
N PRO A 10 10.47 4.81 -3.02
CA PRO A 10 11.90 4.92 -2.83
C PRO A 10 12.24 5.60 -1.50
N ASP A 11 13.38 5.23 -0.92
CA ASP A 11 13.88 5.79 0.35
C ASP A 11 13.97 7.33 0.33
N GLY A 12 14.20 7.91 -0.83
CA GLY A 12 14.25 9.37 -1.01
C GLY A 12 12.94 10.10 -0.70
N LEU A 13 11.81 9.41 -0.62
CA LEU A 13 10.51 9.98 -0.23
C LEU A 13 10.17 9.77 1.25
N ALA A 14 10.96 9.02 2.01
CA ALA A 14 10.67 8.70 3.41
C ALA A 14 10.50 9.95 4.28
N ASP A 15 11.38 10.94 4.16
CA ASP A 15 11.29 12.20 4.93
C ASP A 15 10.02 12.99 4.58
N ALA A 16 9.62 13.02 3.31
CA ALA A 16 8.40 13.68 2.88
C ALA A 16 7.14 12.96 3.39
N VAL A 17 7.15 11.63 3.42
CA VAL A 17 6.07 10.84 4.04
C VAL A 17 5.99 11.11 5.54
N ALA A 18 7.12 11.12 6.25
CA ALA A 18 7.19 11.47 7.67
C ALA A 18 6.63 12.87 7.95
N ALA A 19 6.93 13.85 7.09
CA ALA A 19 6.40 15.21 7.21
C ALA A 19 4.87 15.27 7.06
N VAL A 20 4.27 14.40 6.25
CA VAL A 20 2.81 14.27 6.16
C VAL A 20 2.24 13.65 7.44
N GLN A 21 2.88 12.62 7.98
CA GLN A 21 2.49 12.03 9.26
C GLN A 21 2.51 13.05 10.40
N ASP A 22 3.48 13.95 10.42
CA ASP A 22 3.62 15.01 11.43
C ASP A 22 2.43 15.97 11.46
N ARG A 23 1.66 16.09 10.38
CA ARG A 23 0.42 16.90 10.34
C ARG A 23 -0.66 16.36 11.28
N PHE A 24 -0.55 15.10 11.64
CA PHE A 24 -1.48 14.41 12.57
C PHE A 24 -0.92 14.26 13.98
N ALA A 25 0.24 14.85 14.29
CA ALA A 25 0.98 14.61 15.54
C ALA A 25 0.16 14.91 16.81
N ASP A 26 -0.78 15.87 16.75
CA ASP A 26 -1.64 16.23 17.88
C ASP A 26 -2.91 15.35 17.98
N ALA A 27 -3.10 14.39 17.07
CA ALA A 27 -4.22 13.46 17.09
C ALA A 27 -3.89 12.24 17.96
N ASP A 28 -4.68 12.05 19.02
CA ASP A 28 -4.58 10.85 19.85
C ASP A 28 -5.10 9.62 19.11
N GLY A 29 -4.55 8.45 19.45
CA GLY A 29 -5.05 7.16 18.99
C GLY A 29 -4.55 6.72 17.62
N LEU A 30 -3.57 7.41 17.05
CA LEU A 30 -2.93 7.00 15.81
C LEU A 30 -1.65 6.20 16.07
N ARG A 31 -1.55 5.05 15.41
CA ARG A 31 -0.30 4.29 15.28
C ARG A 31 0.23 4.48 13.87
N TYR A 32 1.37 5.14 13.77
CA TYR A 32 2.00 5.45 12.48
C TYR A 32 2.72 4.25 11.89
N THR A 33 2.71 4.15 10.56
CA THR A 33 3.57 3.23 9.81
C THR A 33 4.99 3.80 9.73
N ASP A 34 5.96 2.93 9.49
CA ASP A 34 7.35 3.36 9.24
C ASP A 34 7.44 4.00 7.85
N PRO A 35 7.80 5.29 7.73
CA PRO A 35 7.92 5.97 6.43
C PRO A 35 9.02 5.38 5.54
N GLY A 36 10.02 4.71 6.12
CA GLY A 36 11.05 3.98 5.37
C GLY A 36 10.55 2.69 4.73
N GLN A 37 9.38 2.21 5.12
CA GLN A 37 8.72 1.03 4.56
C GLN A 37 7.43 1.38 3.81
N ALA A 38 7.28 2.65 3.39
CA ALA A 38 6.09 3.12 2.68
C ALA A 38 5.90 2.37 1.34
N HIS A 39 4.69 1.93 1.08
CA HIS A 39 4.34 1.17 -0.12
C HIS A 39 2.87 1.33 -0.49
N VAL A 40 2.56 1.04 -1.75
CA VAL A 40 1.18 0.79 -2.21
C VAL A 40 0.96 -0.71 -2.20
N THR A 41 -0.03 -1.20 -1.46
CA THR A 41 -0.43 -2.61 -1.52
C THR A 41 -1.33 -2.82 -2.72
N LEU A 42 -0.98 -3.78 -3.58
CA LEU A 42 -1.83 -4.20 -4.70
C LEU A 42 -2.78 -5.32 -4.30
N GLN A 43 -2.32 -6.27 -3.49
CA GLN A 43 -3.16 -7.37 -3.00
C GLN A 43 -2.62 -7.97 -1.71
N PHE A 44 -3.49 -8.23 -0.75
CA PHE A 44 -3.18 -9.02 0.43
C PHE A 44 -3.42 -10.51 0.16
N LEU A 45 -2.43 -11.33 0.51
CA LEU A 45 -2.53 -12.79 0.39
C LEU A 45 -2.77 -13.47 1.75
N GLY A 46 -2.46 -12.77 2.84
CA GLY A 46 -2.60 -13.30 4.19
C GLY A 46 -1.56 -14.37 4.53
N ASP A 47 -1.94 -15.27 5.44
CA ASP A 47 -1.05 -16.33 5.89
C ASP A 47 -1.04 -17.50 4.89
N VAL A 48 0.13 -17.80 4.34
CA VAL A 48 0.35 -18.88 3.38
C VAL A 48 1.48 -19.80 3.84
N PRO A 49 1.46 -21.09 3.47
CA PRO A 49 2.58 -21.99 3.71
C PRO A 49 3.84 -21.49 2.99
N GLU A 50 4.99 -21.56 3.65
CA GLU A 50 6.28 -21.14 3.07
C GLU A 50 6.60 -21.88 1.76
N SER A 51 6.14 -23.14 1.65
CA SER A 51 6.30 -23.95 0.44
C SER A 51 5.60 -23.39 -0.81
N ARG A 52 4.69 -22.41 -0.66
CA ARG A 52 4.00 -21.75 -1.78
C ARG A 52 4.71 -20.48 -2.27
N ALA A 53 5.74 -20.02 -1.58
CA ALA A 53 6.37 -18.74 -1.89
C ALA A 53 6.91 -18.64 -3.33
N ASP A 54 7.55 -19.71 -3.81
CA ASP A 54 8.09 -19.75 -5.17
C ASP A 54 6.97 -19.76 -6.23
N ASP A 55 5.93 -20.60 -6.02
CA ASP A 55 4.77 -20.69 -6.93
C ASP A 55 4.04 -19.33 -7.01
N LEU A 56 3.85 -18.64 -5.87
CA LEU A 56 3.24 -17.32 -5.83
C LEU A 56 4.12 -16.24 -6.48
N GLY A 57 5.44 -16.39 -6.39
CA GLY A 57 6.37 -15.54 -7.10
C GLY A 57 6.25 -15.69 -8.63
N ASP A 58 6.12 -16.92 -9.11
CA ASP A 58 5.93 -17.25 -10.54
C ASP A 58 4.54 -16.79 -11.03
N ALA A 59 3.51 -16.91 -10.18
CA ALA A 59 2.18 -16.37 -10.46
C ALA A 59 2.20 -14.84 -10.60
N LEU A 60 2.93 -14.13 -9.72
CA LEU A 60 3.11 -12.69 -9.83
C LEU A 60 3.82 -12.30 -11.13
N GLU A 61 4.85 -13.02 -11.51
CA GLU A 61 5.55 -12.80 -12.78
C GLU A 61 4.62 -12.99 -13.99
N SER A 62 3.78 -14.02 -13.95
CA SER A 62 2.76 -14.26 -14.97
C SER A 62 1.71 -13.15 -15.04
N ALA A 63 1.24 -12.66 -13.89
CA ALA A 63 0.30 -11.55 -13.82
C ALA A 63 0.88 -10.27 -14.44
N VAL A 64 2.11 -9.92 -14.08
CA VAL A 64 2.78 -8.71 -14.60
C VAL A 64 3.01 -8.82 -16.12
N ARG A 65 3.45 -9.98 -16.62
CA ARG A 65 3.63 -10.21 -18.06
C ARG A 65 2.32 -10.14 -18.85
N ALA A 66 1.19 -10.43 -18.22
CA ALA A 66 -0.12 -10.35 -18.86
C ALA A 66 -0.63 -8.91 -19.02
N THR A 67 0.05 -7.94 -18.41
CA THR A 67 -0.25 -6.52 -18.58
C THR A 67 0.62 -5.89 -19.67
N ASP A 68 0.17 -4.75 -20.21
CA ASP A 68 0.99 -3.90 -21.06
C ASP A 68 1.63 -2.74 -20.27
N VAL A 69 1.63 -2.83 -18.94
CA VAL A 69 2.18 -1.79 -18.06
C VAL A 69 3.71 -1.82 -18.13
N ALA A 70 4.29 -0.76 -18.69
CA ALA A 70 5.72 -0.49 -18.66
C ALA A 70 6.07 0.39 -17.46
N PRO A 71 7.36 0.54 -17.10
CA PRO A 71 7.76 1.47 -16.04
C PRO A 71 7.12 2.85 -16.20
N PHE A 72 6.56 3.39 -15.11
CA PHE A 72 5.79 4.63 -15.10
C PHE A 72 6.13 5.51 -13.90
N ASP A 73 5.76 6.78 -13.99
CA ASP A 73 5.88 7.72 -12.88
C ASP A 73 4.58 7.76 -12.08
N ALA A 74 4.68 7.67 -10.75
CA ALA A 74 3.56 7.82 -9.84
C ALA A 74 3.78 9.04 -8.94
N SER A 75 2.76 9.89 -8.83
CA SER A 75 2.75 11.00 -7.88
C SER A 75 1.98 10.63 -6.63
N PHE A 76 2.50 11.04 -5.47
CA PHE A 76 1.90 10.77 -4.16
C PHE A 76 1.42 12.08 -3.56
N GLU A 77 0.11 12.21 -3.42
CA GLU A 77 -0.53 13.46 -3.02
C GLU A 77 -1.94 13.21 -2.48
N GLY A 78 -2.39 14.16 -1.66
CA GLY A 78 -3.73 14.12 -1.09
C GLY A 78 -3.85 13.14 0.08
N LEU A 79 -4.92 13.27 0.82
CA LEU A 79 -5.21 12.49 2.01
C LEU A 79 -6.59 11.84 1.92
N GLY A 80 -6.72 10.69 2.52
CA GLY A 80 -7.99 10.02 2.67
C GLY A 80 -8.02 9.12 3.88
N VAL A 81 -9.19 8.56 4.13
CA VAL A 81 -9.42 7.62 5.22
C VAL A 81 -10.25 6.43 4.74
N PHE A 82 -10.09 5.30 5.41
CA PHE A 82 -10.96 4.15 5.25
C PHE A 82 -11.60 3.77 6.59
N PRO A 83 -12.82 3.23 6.61
CA PRO A 83 -13.78 3.17 5.50
C PRO A 83 -14.46 4.50 5.21
N SER A 84 -14.62 5.41 6.17
CA SER A 84 -15.28 6.71 6.00
C SER A 84 -14.82 7.73 7.04
N LEU A 85 -15.13 9.01 6.83
CA LEU A 85 -14.85 10.07 7.80
C LEU A 85 -15.62 9.91 9.13
N GLU A 86 -16.77 9.25 9.09
CA GLU A 86 -17.58 8.96 10.31
C GLU A 86 -16.97 7.84 11.14
N TYR A 87 -16.30 6.88 10.48
CA TYR A 87 -15.62 5.77 11.15
C TYR A 87 -14.25 5.52 10.49
N ILE A 88 -13.20 6.06 11.12
CA ILE A 88 -11.84 6.02 10.61
C ILE A 88 -11.08 4.83 11.19
N SER A 89 -10.57 3.96 10.33
CA SER A 89 -9.64 2.89 10.69
C SER A 89 -8.24 3.13 10.15
N VAL A 90 -8.13 3.70 8.95
CA VAL A 90 -6.87 3.93 8.24
C VAL A 90 -6.83 5.36 7.74
N VAL A 91 -5.70 6.02 7.93
CA VAL A 91 -5.36 7.31 7.31
C VAL A 91 -4.30 7.06 6.23
N TRP A 92 -4.52 7.57 5.04
CA TRP A 92 -3.67 7.27 3.90
C TRP A 92 -3.32 8.48 3.04
N LEU A 93 -2.19 8.36 2.35
CA LEU A 93 -1.71 9.24 1.29
C LEU A 93 -2.18 8.69 -0.05
N GLY A 94 -2.74 9.54 -0.90
CA GLY A 94 -3.26 9.17 -2.20
C GLY A 94 -2.20 9.11 -3.30
N VAL A 95 -2.63 8.62 -4.45
CA VAL A 95 -1.86 8.59 -5.69
C VAL A 95 -2.60 9.42 -6.74
N GLY A 96 -1.88 10.31 -7.41
CA GLY A 96 -2.36 11.06 -8.56
C GLY A 96 -1.97 10.38 -9.87
N ASP A 97 -0.90 10.85 -10.52
CA ASP A 97 -0.35 10.19 -11.71
C ASP A 97 0.06 8.75 -11.37
N GLY A 98 -0.13 7.83 -12.29
CA GLY A 98 0.17 6.41 -12.10
C GLY A 98 -0.97 5.60 -11.48
N SER A 99 -2.09 6.21 -11.10
CA SER A 99 -3.24 5.51 -10.53
C SER A 99 -3.85 4.47 -11.49
N GLU A 100 -3.90 4.77 -12.79
CA GLU A 100 -4.44 3.85 -13.79
C GLU A 100 -3.53 2.63 -13.99
N GLU A 101 -2.22 2.84 -13.99
CA GLU A 101 -1.23 1.77 -14.08
C GLU A 101 -1.25 0.87 -12.85
N LEU A 102 -1.35 1.46 -11.66
CA LEU A 102 -1.49 0.70 -10.41
C LEU A 102 -2.79 -0.11 -10.39
N ALA A 103 -3.89 0.46 -10.88
CA ALA A 103 -5.16 -0.27 -11.00
C ALA A 103 -5.06 -1.42 -12.01
N ALA A 104 -4.40 -1.23 -13.13
CA ALA A 104 -4.18 -2.30 -14.12
C ALA A 104 -3.32 -3.44 -13.55
N LEU A 105 -2.29 -3.11 -12.77
CA LEU A 105 -1.46 -4.09 -12.07
C LEU A 105 -2.28 -4.85 -11.01
N HIS A 106 -3.06 -4.14 -10.21
CA HIS A 106 -3.96 -4.75 -9.22
C HIS A 106 -4.93 -5.74 -9.89
N ASP A 107 -5.62 -5.33 -10.95
CA ASP A 107 -6.59 -6.17 -11.66
C ASP A 107 -5.96 -7.43 -12.24
N ALA A 108 -4.73 -7.33 -12.76
CA ALA A 108 -4.03 -8.48 -13.30
C ALA A 108 -3.56 -9.44 -12.20
N VAL A 109 -3.06 -8.89 -11.09
CA VAL A 109 -2.65 -9.67 -9.92
C VAL A 109 -3.85 -10.38 -9.32
N GLU A 110 -4.93 -9.66 -9.03
CA GLU A 110 -6.15 -10.26 -8.47
C GLU A 110 -6.69 -11.37 -9.37
N ARG A 111 -6.79 -11.13 -10.67
CA ARG A 111 -7.27 -12.13 -11.64
C ARG A 111 -6.42 -13.40 -11.61
N GLN A 112 -5.08 -13.27 -11.61
CA GLN A 112 -4.16 -14.40 -11.58
C GLN A 112 -4.28 -15.19 -10.27
N PHE A 113 -4.27 -14.49 -9.13
CA PHE A 113 -4.29 -15.12 -7.83
C PHE A 113 -5.64 -15.75 -7.50
N VAL A 114 -6.74 -15.12 -7.90
CA VAL A 114 -8.09 -15.71 -7.71
C VAL A 114 -8.30 -16.92 -8.63
N ALA A 115 -7.98 -16.80 -9.92
CA ALA A 115 -8.28 -17.86 -10.90
C ALA A 115 -7.36 -19.07 -10.79
N GLU A 116 -6.07 -18.86 -10.53
CA GLU A 116 -5.06 -19.92 -10.61
C GLU A 116 -4.54 -20.37 -9.23
N GLU A 117 -4.51 -19.45 -8.25
CA GLU A 117 -3.93 -19.73 -6.93
C GLU A 117 -4.96 -19.96 -5.83
N GLY A 118 -6.26 -19.77 -6.14
CA GLY A 118 -7.37 -20.07 -5.25
C GLY A 118 -7.56 -19.07 -4.11
N PHE A 119 -7.11 -17.81 -4.28
CA PHE A 119 -7.42 -16.73 -3.36
C PHE A 119 -8.84 -16.19 -3.58
N GLU A 120 -9.41 -15.59 -2.54
CA GLU A 120 -10.69 -14.90 -2.65
C GLU A 120 -10.50 -13.52 -3.28
N PRO A 121 -11.44 -13.06 -4.13
CA PRO A 121 -11.40 -11.70 -4.65
C PRO A 121 -11.63 -10.68 -3.53
N GLU A 122 -11.07 -9.48 -3.68
CA GLU A 122 -11.36 -8.38 -2.76
C GLU A 122 -12.83 -7.94 -2.93
N ASP A 123 -13.48 -7.58 -1.82
CA ASP A 123 -14.91 -7.23 -1.78
C ASP A 123 -15.16 -5.71 -1.90
N HIS A 124 -14.14 -4.95 -2.23
CA HIS A 124 -14.19 -3.49 -2.37
C HIS A 124 -13.40 -3.01 -3.60
N ASP A 125 -13.71 -1.82 -4.07
CA ASP A 125 -13.00 -1.18 -5.16
C ASP A 125 -11.55 -0.85 -4.75
N PHE A 126 -10.62 -1.05 -5.68
CA PHE A 126 -9.22 -0.72 -5.47
C PHE A 126 -9.00 0.80 -5.51
N THR A 127 -8.45 1.34 -4.44
CA THR A 127 -7.99 2.73 -4.35
C THR A 127 -6.50 2.71 -4.04
N PRO A 128 -5.61 3.07 -5.00
CA PRO A 128 -4.18 3.09 -4.75
C PRO A 128 -3.84 4.11 -3.66
N HIS A 129 -3.18 3.67 -2.61
CA HIS A 129 -2.85 4.49 -1.45
C HIS A 129 -1.62 3.98 -0.71
N VAL A 130 -1.01 4.87 0.06
CA VAL A 130 0.04 4.54 1.04
C VAL A 130 -0.54 4.73 2.43
N THR A 131 -0.56 3.69 3.24
CA THR A 131 -1.03 3.79 4.63
C THR A 131 -0.06 4.63 5.45
N LEU A 132 -0.56 5.68 6.11
CA LEU A 132 0.20 6.57 6.99
C LEU A 132 0.05 6.19 8.46
N ALA A 133 -1.15 5.83 8.86
CA ALA A 133 -1.46 5.47 10.24
C ALA A 133 -2.73 4.63 10.32
N ARG A 134 -2.85 3.90 11.42
CA ARG A 134 -4.07 3.17 11.81
C ARG A 134 -4.64 3.80 13.08
N MET A 135 -5.94 3.99 13.11
CA MET A 135 -6.62 4.55 14.26
C MET A 135 -7.00 3.42 15.24
N GLU A 136 -6.42 3.48 16.43
CA GLU A 136 -6.66 2.50 17.50
C GLU A 136 -7.84 2.87 18.39
N HIS A 137 -8.11 4.18 18.53
CA HIS A 137 -9.29 4.74 19.20
C HIS A 137 -9.64 6.11 18.64
N ALA A 138 -10.85 6.57 18.89
CA ALA A 138 -11.43 7.76 18.28
C ALA A 138 -11.04 9.11 18.94
N GLY A 139 -10.06 9.13 19.87
CA GLY A 139 -9.69 10.36 20.58
C GLY A 139 -9.25 11.50 19.69
N GLY A 140 -8.51 11.19 18.61
CA GLY A 140 -8.04 12.19 17.64
C GLY A 140 -8.91 12.34 16.38
N LYS A 141 -10.08 11.70 16.32
CA LYS A 141 -10.91 11.65 15.11
C LYS A 141 -11.21 13.02 14.51
N GLN A 142 -11.60 13.99 15.34
CA GLN A 142 -11.96 15.33 14.87
C GLN A 142 -10.77 16.04 14.21
N LEU A 143 -9.57 15.88 14.76
CA LEU A 143 -8.35 16.46 14.17
C LEU A 143 -8.03 15.79 12.85
N VAL A 144 -8.11 14.47 12.78
CA VAL A 144 -7.89 13.71 11.52
C VAL A 144 -8.88 14.15 10.44
N GLN A 145 -10.16 14.26 10.75
CA GLN A 145 -11.18 14.76 9.83
C GLN A 145 -10.82 16.14 9.29
N ASN A 146 -10.44 17.07 10.17
CA ASN A 146 -10.08 18.44 9.78
C ASN A 146 -8.86 18.49 8.86
N VAL A 147 -7.81 17.72 9.15
CA VAL A 147 -6.60 17.67 8.32
C VAL A 147 -6.92 17.06 6.94
N VAL A 148 -7.63 15.94 6.91
CA VAL A 148 -7.99 15.26 5.64
C VAL A 148 -8.86 16.14 4.75
N GLU A 149 -9.80 16.89 5.31
CA GLU A 149 -10.72 17.74 4.55
C GLU A 149 -10.08 19.05 4.06
N ARG A 150 -9.06 19.57 4.77
CA ARG A 150 -8.51 20.90 4.51
C ARG A 150 -7.15 20.91 3.85
N GLU A 151 -6.41 19.81 3.93
CA GLU A 151 -5.04 19.76 3.48
C GLU A 151 -4.89 18.78 2.31
N HIS A 152 -4.03 19.16 1.36
CA HIS A 152 -3.69 18.33 0.21
C HIS A 152 -2.15 18.31 0.04
N PRO A 153 -1.44 17.56 0.91
CA PRO A 153 0.01 17.49 0.84
C PRO A 153 0.47 16.81 -0.45
N GLU A 154 1.57 17.32 -0.99
CA GLU A 154 2.31 16.72 -2.10
C GLU A 154 3.61 16.14 -1.55
N VAL A 155 3.80 14.83 -1.73
CA VAL A 155 5.02 14.13 -1.26
C VAL A 155 6.08 14.11 -2.35
N GLY A 156 5.68 13.85 -3.58
CA GLY A 156 6.60 13.79 -4.70
C GLY A 156 6.21 12.72 -5.72
N THR A 157 7.12 12.50 -6.65
CA THR A 157 6.97 11.54 -7.76
C THR A 157 8.06 10.48 -7.67
N ALA A 158 7.69 9.24 -7.92
CA ALA A 158 8.63 8.13 -8.01
C ALA A 158 8.45 7.35 -9.30
N ARG A 159 9.57 6.86 -9.84
CA ARG A 159 9.56 5.91 -10.96
C ARG A 159 9.23 4.52 -10.44
N VAL A 160 8.14 3.93 -10.91
CA VAL A 160 7.75 2.55 -10.62
C VAL A 160 8.31 1.64 -11.70
N GLU A 161 9.20 0.73 -11.32
CA GLU A 161 9.89 -0.18 -12.23
C GLU A 161 9.66 -1.66 -11.91
N ALA A 162 9.06 -1.94 -10.77
CA ALA A 162 8.86 -3.31 -10.29
C ALA A 162 7.67 -3.43 -9.34
N VAL A 163 7.13 -4.63 -9.28
CA VAL A 163 6.17 -5.10 -8.30
C VAL A 163 6.86 -6.14 -7.42
N ARG A 164 6.52 -6.22 -6.14
CA ARG A 164 7.14 -7.13 -5.20
C ARG A 164 6.13 -8.05 -4.53
N LEU A 165 6.55 -9.28 -4.32
CA LEU A 165 5.95 -10.18 -3.35
C LEU A 165 6.70 -9.96 -2.04
N THR A 166 5.99 -9.56 -1.00
CA THR A 166 6.57 -9.08 0.25
C THR A 166 6.03 -9.88 1.43
N GLU A 167 6.92 -10.30 2.33
CA GLU A 167 6.57 -10.91 3.61
C GLU A 167 6.45 -9.84 4.69
N SER A 168 5.42 -9.96 5.52
CA SER A 168 5.22 -9.14 6.71
C SER A 168 5.45 -9.98 7.95
N THR A 169 6.45 -9.62 8.75
CA THR A 169 6.70 -10.21 10.07
C THR A 169 6.33 -9.20 11.15
N LEU A 170 5.40 -9.57 12.03
CA LEU A 170 5.03 -8.71 13.14
C LEU A 170 6.06 -8.82 14.26
N THR A 171 6.63 -7.68 14.65
CA THR A 171 7.56 -7.56 15.79
C THR A 171 6.96 -6.67 16.89
N ASP A 172 7.62 -6.61 18.04
CA ASP A 172 7.21 -5.73 19.15
C ASP A 172 7.23 -4.24 18.76
N ASP A 173 8.10 -3.86 17.82
CA ASP A 173 8.23 -2.50 17.30
C ASP A 173 7.34 -2.20 16.09
N GLY A 174 6.56 -3.18 15.62
CA GLY A 174 5.69 -3.07 14.47
C GLY A 174 6.03 -4.08 13.36
N PRO A 175 5.37 -4.02 12.21
CA PRO A 175 5.63 -4.91 11.09
C PRO A 175 6.97 -4.58 10.42
N VAL A 176 7.72 -5.63 10.09
CA VAL A 176 8.93 -5.57 9.26
C VAL A 176 8.62 -6.26 7.94
N TYR A 177 9.00 -5.64 6.84
CA TYR A 177 8.73 -6.14 5.50
C TYR A 177 10.02 -6.61 4.82
N GLU A 178 9.97 -7.82 4.26
CA GLU A 178 11.07 -8.40 3.51
C GLU A 178 10.60 -8.82 2.10
N THR A 179 11.38 -8.45 1.10
CA THR A 179 11.07 -8.82 -0.30
C THR A 179 11.37 -10.29 -0.52
N VAL A 180 10.35 -11.05 -0.91
CA VAL A 180 10.46 -12.45 -1.31
C VAL A 180 10.81 -12.58 -2.79
N ARG A 181 10.13 -11.82 -3.64
CA ARG A 181 10.36 -11.81 -5.10
C ARG A 181 10.19 -10.39 -5.65
N THR A 182 11.07 -9.98 -6.56
CA THR A 182 10.93 -8.75 -7.34
C THR A 182 10.62 -9.09 -8.79
N VAL A 183 9.56 -8.52 -9.33
CA VAL A 183 9.16 -8.66 -10.74
C VAL A 183 9.24 -7.30 -11.41
N ARG A 184 10.06 -7.18 -12.44
CA ARG A 184 10.22 -5.94 -13.22
C ARG A 184 9.09 -5.78 -14.24
N LEU A 185 8.69 -4.50 -14.42
CA LEU A 185 7.73 -4.10 -15.45
C LEU A 185 8.37 -4.07 -16.84
#